data_45fdcd66683a38c78a8403a814dc0984
#
_entry.id   45fdcd66683a38c78a8403a814dc0984
#
_cell.length_a   1.000
_cell.length_b   1.000
_cell.length_c   1.000
_cell.angle_alpha   90.00
_cell.angle_beta   90.00
_cell.angle_gamma   90.00
#
_symmetry.space_group_name_H-M   'P 1'
#
loop_
_entity.id
_entity.type
_entity.pdbx_description
1 polymer ?
#
loop_
_entity_poly.entity_id
_entity_poly.type
_entity_poly.pdbx_seq_one_letter_code
_entity_poly.pdbx_strand_id
1 'polypeptide(L)'
;MRRLLLTFAAFAAFFQLATAQEYLPKWQEGYMDIHTIATGRGDATFIVMPDGTTLMIDAGDNGKIKDPQHPDTTKRAGEWQAIYMKKVMEDLPNKTKVDYAMITHFHDDHMGAVLQMLPGKNGLLPNSFISL
;
A
#
# COMPACT_ATOMS: atom_id res chain seq x y z
N MET A 1 43.44 6.40 25.51
CA MET A 1 42.35 5.45 25.68
C MET A 1 40.96 6.13 25.86
N ARG A 2 40.78 7.09 26.72
CA ARG A 2 39.45 7.74 26.97
C ARG A 2 38.84 8.44 25.73
N ARG A 3 39.67 9.06 24.85
CA ARG A 3 39.19 9.71 23.61
C ARG A 3 38.77 8.71 22.53
N LEU A 4 39.41 7.53 22.47
CA LEU A 4 39.10 6.46 21.53
C LEU A 4 37.78 5.78 21.87
N LEU A 5 37.47 5.62 23.16
CA LEU A 5 36.19 5.09 23.65
C LEU A 5 35.00 6.01 23.35
N LEU A 6 35.21 7.34 23.44
CA LEU A 6 34.17 8.32 23.12
C LEU A 6 33.82 8.36 21.61
N THR A 7 34.83 8.20 20.74
CA THR A 7 34.59 8.15 19.30
C THR A 7 33.90 6.85 18.89
N PHE A 8 34.21 5.73 19.52
CA PHE A 8 33.55 4.45 19.26
C PHE A 8 32.09 4.44 19.73
N ALA A 9 31.80 5.03 20.90
CA ALA A 9 30.44 5.18 21.41
C ALA A 9 29.58 6.12 20.52
N ALA A 10 30.14 7.21 20.01
CA ALA A 10 29.45 8.10 19.08
C ALA A 10 29.16 7.44 17.74
N PHE A 11 30.09 6.61 17.22
CA PHE A 11 29.90 5.86 15.97
C PHE A 11 28.82 4.77 16.13
N ALA A 12 28.79 4.05 17.25
CA ALA A 12 27.78 3.05 17.56
C ALA A 12 26.37 3.67 17.72
N ALA A 13 26.28 4.88 18.33
CA ALA A 13 25.01 5.60 18.43
C ALA A 13 24.49 6.10 17.06
N PHE A 14 25.40 6.47 16.16
CA PHE A 14 25.03 6.86 14.79
C PHE A 14 24.50 5.68 13.97
N PHE A 15 25.04 4.48 14.17
CA PHE A 15 24.59 3.27 13.50
C PHE A 15 23.20 2.83 13.97
N GLN A 16 22.84 3.06 15.22
CA GLN A 16 21.49 2.76 15.75
C GLN A 16 20.41 3.69 15.22
N LEU A 17 20.77 4.94 14.86
CA LEU A 17 19.83 5.89 14.25
C LEU A 17 19.53 5.56 12.76
N ALA A 18 20.40 4.82 12.09
CA ALA A 18 20.24 4.46 10.67
C ALA A 18 19.33 3.24 10.44
N THR A 19 18.87 2.55 11.47
CA THR A 19 18.02 1.36 11.37
C THR A 19 16.59 1.57 11.82
N ALA A 20 16.14 2.82 11.99
CA ALA A 20 14.73 3.12 12.15
C ALA A 20 14.02 2.94 10.79
N GLN A 21 13.83 1.69 10.39
CA GLN A 21 12.89 1.36 9.34
C GLN A 21 11.51 1.75 9.87
N GLU A 22 10.92 2.78 9.28
CA GLU A 22 9.60 3.25 9.64
C GLU A 22 8.59 2.19 9.20
N TYR A 23 8.23 1.30 10.11
CA TYR A 23 7.14 0.35 9.89
C TYR A 23 5.83 1.11 10.01
N LEU A 24 4.91 0.87 9.08
CA LEU A 24 3.53 1.26 9.27
C LEU A 24 3.04 0.69 10.61
N PRO A 25 2.40 1.51 11.47
CA PRO A 25 1.80 0.98 12.68
C PRO A 25 0.77 -0.09 12.31
N LYS A 26 0.70 -1.14 13.11
CA LYS A 26 -0.30 -2.18 12.92
C LYS A 26 -1.69 -1.64 13.17
N TRP A 27 -2.63 -2.04 12.33
CA TRP A 27 -4.03 -1.73 12.57
C TRP A 27 -4.49 -2.30 13.93
N GLN A 28 -5.38 -1.59 14.58
CA GLN A 28 -5.97 -1.96 15.86
C GLN A 28 -7.49 -1.91 15.76
N GLU A 29 -8.17 -2.91 16.32
CA GLU A 29 -9.62 -2.95 16.39
C GLU A 29 -10.18 -1.69 17.05
N GLY A 30 -11.26 -1.14 16.51
CA GLY A 30 -11.87 0.10 16.94
C GLY A 30 -11.31 1.36 16.27
N TYR A 31 -10.21 1.26 15.50
CA TYR A 31 -9.65 2.38 14.76
C TYR A 31 -9.86 2.20 13.25
N MET A 32 -10.03 3.31 12.56
CA MET A 32 -10.10 3.35 11.11
C MET A 32 -8.77 3.84 10.56
N ASP A 33 -8.14 3.04 9.70
CA ASP A 33 -6.94 3.43 8.97
C ASP A 33 -7.30 3.80 7.53
N ILE A 34 -6.79 4.93 7.05
CA ILE A 34 -6.98 5.41 5.68
C ILE A 34 -5.61 5.55 5.03
N HIS A 35 -5.38 4.76 4.00
CA HIS A 35 -4.13 4.72 3.26
C HIS A 35 -4.33 5.33 1.87
N THR A 36 -3.72 6.48 1.60
CA THR A 36 -3.61 7.02 0.24
C THR A 36 -2.36 6.43 -0.42
N ILE A 37 -2.54 5.66 -1.49
CA ILE A 37 -1.46 4.92 -2.14
C ILE A 37 -0.95 5.70 -3.35
N ALA A 38 0.20 6.35 -3.20
CA ALA A 38 0.82 7.12 -4.27
C ALA A 38 1.72 6.23 -5.15
N THR A 39 1.22 5.79 -6.28
CA THR A 39 2.02 5.11 -7.31
C THR A 39 2.52 6.06 -8.40
N GLY A 40 2.21 7.35 -8.27
CA GLY A 40 2.57 8.41 -9.22
C GLY A 40 1.67 8.46 -10.47
N ARG A 41 0.60 7.64 -10.55
CA ARG A 41 -0.14 7.44 -11.79
C ARG A 41 -1.66 7.33 -11.63
N GLY A 42 -2.23 7.91 -10.63
CA GLY A 42 -3.66 7.92 -10.41
C GLY A 42 -4.01 7.75 -8.95
N ASP A 43 -5.29 7.79 -8.67
CA ASP A 43 -5.81 7.73 -7.31
C ASP A 43 -6.02 6.28 -6.88
N ALA A 44 -5.65 5.99 -5.64
CA ALA A 44 -5.95 4.74 -4.97
C ALA A 44 -6.02 4.98 -3.47
N THR A 45 -7.13 4.62 -2.87
CA THR A 45 -7.33 4.71 -1.42
C THR A 45 -7.72 3.33 -0.88
N PHE A 46 -7.08 2.93 0.21
CA PHE A 46 -7.41 1.71 0.91
C PHE A 46 -7.78 2.03 2.35
N ILE A 47 -8.92 1.54 2.80
CA ILE A 47 -9.47 1.83 4.12
C ILE A 47 -9.64 0.51 4.87
N VAL A 48 -9.18 0.49 6.12
CA VAL A 48 -9.49 -0.56 7.09
C VAL A 48 -10.44 0.04 8.13
N MET A 49 -11.65 -0.46 8.17
CA MET A 49 -12.68 -0.01 9.10
C MET A 49 -12.40 -0.48 10.53
N PRO A 50 -13.08 0.10 11.56
CA PRO A 50 -12.86 -0.27 12.96
C PRO A 50 -13.12 -1.74 13.31
N ASP A 51 -13.89 -2.46 12.50
CA ASP A 51 -14.20 -3.90 12.63
C ASP A 51 -13.29 -4.79 11.76
N GLY A 52 -12.29 -4.21 11.08
CA GLY A 52 -11.41 -4.91 10.15
C GLY A 52 -11.98 -5.12 8.76
N THR A 53 -13.18 -4.60 8.46
CA THR A 53 -13.71 -4.56 7.09
C THR A 53 -12.84 -3.68 6.20
N THR A 54 -12.57 -4.10 4.98
CA THR A 54 -11.67 -3.41 4.05
C THR A 54 -12.42 -2.87 2.84
N LEU A 55 -12.09 -1.64 2.45
CA LEU A 55 -12.65 -0.97 1.28
C LEU A 55 -11.50 -0.37 0.44
N MET A 56 -11.49 -0.70 -0.85
CA MET A 56 -10.68 -0.01 -1.83
C MET A 56 -11.54 1.02 -2.57
N ILE A 57 -11.06 2.25 -2.68
CA ILE A 57 -11.68 3.30 -3.50
C ILE A 57 -10.67 3.69 -4.58
N ASP A 58 -11.05 3.46 -5.82
CA ASP A 58 -10.25 3.62 -7.02
C ASP A 58 -8.96 2.76 -7.05
N ALA A 59 -8.49 2.52 -8.23
CA ALA A 59 -7.22 1.87 -8.52
C ALA A 59 -6.70 2.43 -9.85
N GLY A 60 -6.09 3.61 -9.78
CA GLY A 60 -5.66 4.35 -10.96
C GLY A 60 -4.34 3.87 -11.53
N ASP A 61 -4.26 3.85 -12.85
CA ASP A 61 -3.04 3.74 -13.64
C ASP A 61 -3.32 4.32 -15.03
N ASN A 62 -2.86 5.52 -15.30
CA ASN A 62 -3.12 6.19 -16.59
C ASN A 62 -2.36 5.56 -17.79
N GLY A 63 -1.76 4.37 -17.62
CA GLY A 63 -1.27 3.49 -18.68
C GLY A 63 -0.03 3.95 -19.45
N LYS A 64 0.46 5.16 -19.27
CA LYS A 64 1.63 5.67 -19.98
C LYS A 64 2.92 5.14 -19.34
N ILE A 65 3.48 4.09 -19.92
CA ILE A 65 4.66 3.34 -19.43
C ILE A 65 5.92 4.22 -19.22
N LYS A 66 5.97 5.42 -19.80
CA LYS A 66 7.17 6.27 -19.74
C LYS A 66 7.29 7.13 -18.49
N ASP A 67 6.21 7.27 -17.72
CA ASP A 67 6.26 8.08 -16.51
C ASP A 67 6.73 7.23 -15.34
N PRO A 68 7.53 7.77 -14.42
CA PRO A 68 8.04 7.04 -13.29
C PRO A 68 6.90 6.50 -12.43
N GLN A 69 7.00 5.24 -12.05
CA GLN A 69 6.08 4.60 -11.09
C GLN A 69 6.78 4.47 -9.75
N HIS A 70 6.02 4.49 -8.68
CA HIS A 70 6.54 4.32 -7.34
C HIS A 70 6.26 2.90 -6.81
N PRO A 71 7.18 2.31 -6.07
CA PRO A 71 8.53 2.79 -5.72
C PRO A 71 9.53 2.74 -6.88
N ASP A 72 9.27 1.97 -7.93
CA ASP A 72 10.13 1.85 -9.12
C ASP A 72 9.32 1.34 -10.34
N THR A 73 9.99 1.15 -11.47
CA THR A 73 9.37 0.75 -12.74
C THR A 73 9.38 -0.77 -13.00
N THR A 74 9.71 -1.59 -12.01
CA THR A 74 9.76 -3.07 -12.17
C THR A 74 8.38 -3.69 -12.25
N LYS A 75 7.35 -3.00 -11.75
CA LYS A 75 5.93 -3.42 -11.77
C LYS A 75 5.03 -2.29 -12.21
N ARG A 76 3.81 -2.66 -12.61
CA ARG A 76 2.75 -1.71 -12.90
C ARG A 76 2.18 -1.11 -11.60
N ALA A 77 1.53 0.05 -11.72
CA ALA A 77 0.92 0.73 -10.58
C ALA A 77 -0.02 -0.18 -9.78
N GLY A 78 -0.89 -0.94 -10.45
CA GLY A 78 -1.80 -1.85 -9.78
C GLY A 78 -1.12 -3.02 -9.06
N GLU A 79 0.02 -3.47 -9.56
CA GLU A 79 0.80 -4.51 -8.87
C GLU A 79 1.42 -3.94 -7.57
N TRP A 80 1.92 -2.70 -7.58
CA TRP A 80 2.42 -2.02 -6.38
C TRP A 80 1.30 -1.73 -5.39
N GLN A 81 0.15 -1.25 -5.86
CA GLN A 81 -1.05 -1.05 -5.03
C GLN A 81 -1.46 -2.37 -4.35
N ALA A 82 -1.50 -3.48 -5.11
CA ALA A 82 -1.85 -4.80 -4.59
C ALA A 82 -0.84 -5.28 -3.53
N ILE A 83 0.46 -5.09 -3.75
CA ILE A 83 1.50 -5.44 -2.79
C ILE A 83 1.32 -4.66 -1.49
N TYR A 84 1.09 -3.35 -1.60
CA TYR A 84 0.86 -2.49 -0.43
C TYR A 84 -0.37 -2.94 0.38
N MET A 85 -1.53 -3.08 -0.28
CA MET A 85 -2.76 -3.51 0.39
C MET A 85 -2.62 -4.89 1.04
N LYS A 86 -1.96 -5.84 0.37
CA LYS A 86 -1.67 -7.15 0.97
C LYS A 86 -0.82 -7.01 2.23
N LYS A 87 0.17 -6.12 2.20
CA LYS A 87 1.02 -5.87 3.38
C LYS A 87 0.23 -5.31 4.56
N VAL A 88 -0.68 -4.38 4.32
CA VAL A 88 -1.57 -3.86 5.38
C VAL A 88 -2.49 -4.98 5.90
N MET A 89 -3.03 -5.81 5.00
CA MET A 89 -3.93 -6.90 5.39
C MET A 89 -3.26 -8.05 6.14
N GLU A 90 -1.91 -8.17 6.15
CA GLU A 90 -1.20 -9.15 6.97
C GLU A 90 -1.53 -9.02 8.47
N ASP A 91 -1.88 -7.83 8.92
CA ASP A 91 -2.25 -7.56 10.31
C ASP A 91 -3.73 -7.88 10.62
N LEU A 92 -4.54 -8.20 9.60
CA LEU A 92 -5.95 -8.49 9.74
C LEU A 92 -6.22 -10.01 9.80
N PRO A 93 -7.05 -10.50 10.74
CA PRO A 93 -7.35 -11.92 10.84
C PRO A 93 -7.98 -12.49 9.57
N ASN A 94 -7.34 -13.53 8.98
CA ASN A 94 -7.87 -14.29 7.84
C ASN A 94 -8.19 -13.47 6.58
N LYS A 95 -7.58 -12.29 6.39
CA LYS A 95 -7.78 -11.44 5.21
C LYS A 95 -6.85 -11.82 4.08
N THR A 96 -7.41 -12.25 2.97
CA THR A 96 -6.68 -12.54 1.72
C THR A 96 -7.17 -11.70 0.54
N LYS A 97 -8.34 -11.06 0.69
CA LYS A 97 -8.98 -10.21 -0.32
C LYS A 97 -9.57 -8.98 0.34
N VAL A 98 -9.73 -7.93 -0.44
CA VAL A 98 -10.51 -6.75 -0.07
C VAL A 98 -11.99 -7.15 0.03
N ASP A 99 -12.72 -6.66 1.04
CA ASP A 99 -14.14 -6.96 1.18
C ASP A 99 -14.97 -6.20 0.17
N TYR A 100 -14.67 -4.92 -0.04
CA TYR A 100 -15.39 -4.04 -0.97
C TYR A 100 -14.43 -3.26 -1.85
N ALA A 101 -14.84 -3.06 -3.11
CA ALA A 101 -14.16 -2.18 -4.03
C ALA A 101 -15.16 -1.22 -4.68
N MET A 102 -14.81 0.05 -4.71
CA MET A 102 -15.60 1.12 -5.32
C MET A 102 -14.76 1.83 -6.37
N ILE A 103 -15.32 2.09 -7.54
CA ILE A 103 -14.73 2.95 -8.56
C ILE A 103 -15.61 4.18 -8.70
N THR A 104 -15.01 5.34 -8.46
CA THR A 104 -15.74 6.61 -8.47
C THR A 104 -16.15 7.01 -9.89
N HIS A 105 -15.29 6.75 -10.88
CA HIS A 105 -15.61 6.93 -12.30
C HIS A 105 -14.61 6.19 -13.20
N PHE A 106 -14.92 6.08 -14.52
CA PHE A 106 -14.24 5.17 -15.44
C PHE A 106 -13.06 5.81 -16.21
N HIS A 107 -12.37 6.77 -15.65
CA HIS A 107 -11.11 7.26 -16.22
C HIS A 107 -9.92 6.37 -15.78
N ASP A 108 -8.88 6.31 -16.61
CA ASP A 108 -7.74 5.43 -16.36
C ASP A 108 -7.02 5.74 -15.05
N ASP A 109 -6.96 7.01 -14.67
CA ASP A 109 -6.37 7.46 -13.41
C ASP A 109 -7.18 7.07 -12.15
N HIS A 110 -8.37 6.47 -12.33
CA HIS A 110 -9.22 5.93 -11.25
C HIS A 110 -9.46 4.42 -11.37
N MET A 111 -9.47 3.84 -12.58
CA MET A 111 -9.76 2.42 -12.75
C MET A 111 -8.68 1.62 -13.52
N GLY A 112 -7.69 2.30 -14.10
CA GLY A 112 -6.73 1.66 -15.03
C GLY A 112 -5.94 0.49 -14.45
N ALA A 113 -5.78 0.44 -13.12
CA ALA A 113 -5.09 -0.65 -12.43
C ALA A 113 -5.99 -1.82 -12.00
N VAL A 114 -7.31 -1.70 -12.06
CA VAL A 114 -8.26 -2.73 -11.60
C VAL A 114 -7.98 -4.10 -12.20
N LEU A 115 -7.73 -4.17 -13.51
CA LEU A 115 -7.45 -5.44 -14.20
C LEU A 115 -6.18 -6.14 -13.70
N GLN A 116 -5.25 -5.41 -13.09
CA GLN A 116 -4.02 -5.97 -12.52
C GLN A 116 -4.25 -6.62 -11.15
N MET A 117 -5.39 -6.35 -10.52
CA MET A 117 -5.76 -6.81 -9.19
C MET A 117 -6.84 -7.90 -9.19
N LEU A 118 -7.43 -8.20 -10.35
CA LEU A 118 -8.49 -9.22 -10.47
C LEU A 118 -8.02 -10.61 -10.05
N PRO A 119 -8.95 -11.49 -9.61
CA PRO A 119 -8.66 -12.90 -9.35
C PRO A 119 -7.95 -13.56 -10.54
N GLY A 120 -6.89 -14.31 -10.26
CA GLY A 120 -6.07 -14.95 -11.30
C GLY A 120 -4.79 -14.18 -11.65
N LYS A 121 -4.69 -12.87 -11.36
CA LYS A 121 -3.43 -12.12 -11.43
C LYS A 121 -2.85 -11.92 -10.04
N ASN A 122 -3.35 -10.94 -9.30
CA ASN A 122 -2.93 -10.71 -7.92
C ASN A 122 -3.95 -11.21 -6.89
N GLY A 123 -5.15 -11.58 -7.33
CA GLY A 123 -6.18 -12.22 -6.50
C GLY A 123 -6.69 -11.40 -5.33
N LEU A 124 -6.54 -10.07 -5.40
CA LEU A 124 -6.80 -9.18 -4.26
C LEU A 124 -8.23 -8.70 -4.19
N LEU A 125 -8.84 -8.42 -5.34
CA LEU A 125 -10.16 -7.80 -5.39
C LEU A 125 -11.28 -8.81 -5.08
N PRO A 126 -12.44 -8.34 -4.56
CA PRO A 126 -13.62 -9.16 -4.40
C PRO A 126 -14.14 -9.66 -5.76
N ASN A 127 -14.99 -10.67 -5.73
CA ASN A 127 -15.62 -11.18 -6.95
C ASN A 127 -16.73 -10.25 -7.46
N SER A 128 -17.14 -9.27 -6.67
CA SER A 128 -18.16 -8.27 -7.00
C SER A 128 -17.64 -6.87 -6.69
N PHE A 129 -17.96 -5.93 -7.55
CA PHE A 129 -17.67 -4.50 -7.39
C PHE A 129 -18.94 -3.73 -7.09
N ILE A 130 -18.82 -2.70 -6.27
CA ILE A 130 -19.84 -1.66 -6.16
C ILE A 130 -19.41 -0.56 -7.15
N SER A 131 -20.19 -0.34 -8.21
CA SER A 131 -20.09 0.85 -9.05
C SER A 131 -21.18 1.83 -8.67
N LEU A 132 -20.84 3.09 -8.55
CA LEU A 132 -21.80 4.18 -8.42
C LEU A 132 -22.22 4.71 -9.79
#